data_e39e91d3a148ded3238f6a827d9df34d
#
_entry.id   e39e91d3a148ded3238f6a827d9df34d
#
_cell.length_a   1.000
_cell.length_b   1.000
_cell.length_c   1.000
_cell.angle_alpha   90.00
_cell.angle_beta   90.00
_cell.angle_gamma   90.00
#
_symmetry.space_group_name_H-M   'P 1'
#
loop_
_entity.id
_entity.type
_entity.pdbx_description
1 polymer ?
#
loop_
_entity_poly.entity_id
_entity_poly.type
_entity_poly.pdbx_seq_one_letter_code
_entity_poly.pdbx_strand_id
1 'polypeptide(L)'
;MANSLLTPTAVTREALRILHQKLNFIGNVDRQYDSQFAVEGAKIGSQLKVRLPNEYTVRTGKTIAVQDTTETSETITMATQKGVDVEFSSADLSLSIDDFGTRILEPMMCVLAANIESDALSMYNDVYNQVNNVGSSATFNTILQGRKKLVDNLAGSTGLKCNLDTQTNVDMVDVLKGLFNNPTNISKQYLDGMLGQTGGFNFFENTLMPRHTTGSDDGTGDYLTNDATAQTGSTLTIDTGAGTLLKGDIFTIAGVNRVHPETKVDTGQLQQFVVTTSTGASATSLSISPSIVATGARQNVTNGAANNSALTKVGGASVDHDVSLGYAKDAFAFVTADLRMPRGVDFAAREVMDGISMRIVSDYDISNDEFPTRIDVLYGYKTLRAQLATRFANN
;
A
#
# COMPACT_ATOMS: atom_id res chain seq x y z
N MET A 1 0.10 40.71 25.54
CA MET A 1 0.62 39.40 25.12
C MET A 1 1.52 39.64 23.92
N ALA A 2 2.74 39.17 23.94
CA ALA A 2 3.65 39.36 22.81
C ALA A 2 3.10 38.55 21.62
N ASN A 3 2.84 39.20 20.48
CA ASN A 3 2.55 38.52 19.23
C ASN A 3 3.70 37.62 18.91
N SER A 4 3.52 36.29 18.95
CA SER A 4 4.50 35.37 18.38
C SER A 4 4.46 35.58 16.86
N LEU A 5 5.51 36.17 16.30
CA LEU A 5 5.65 36.29 14.86
C LEU A 5 5.57 34.87 14.23
N LEU A 6 4.76 34.77 13.20
CA LEU A 6 4.72 33.60 12.33
C LEU A 6 6.08 33.42 11.65
N THR A 7 6.92 32.55 12.23
CA THR A 7 8.21 32.22 11.62
C THR A 7 8.02 31.10 10.59
N PRO A 8 8.81 31.06 9.50
CA PRO A 8 8.77 29.99 8.51
C PRO A 8 8.75 28.60 9.12
N THR A 9 9.67 28.36 10.04
CA THR A 9 9.83 27.08 10.74
C THR A 9 8.59 26.71 11.57
N ALA A 10 7.97 27.69 12.25
CA ALA A 10 6.75 27.44 13.04
C ALA A 10 5.58 27.03 12.16
N VAL A 11 5.37 27.72 11.05
CA VAL A 11 4.32 27.40 10.05
C VAL A 11 4.56 26.03 9.44
N THR A 12 5.80 25.73 9.04
CA THR A 12 6.14 24.42 8.44
C THR A 12 5.93 23.27 9.43
N ARG A 13 6.29 23.47 10.70
CA ARG A 13 6.12 22.47 11.75
C ARG A 13 4.64 22.22 12.05
N GLU A 14 3.83 23.25 12.11
CA GLU A 14 2.39 23.12 12.33
C GLU A 14 1.69 22.44 11.15
N ALA A 15 2.01 22.84 9.93
CA ALA A 15 1.50 22.19 8.71
C ALA A 15 1.89 20.70 8.67
N LEU A 16 3.13 20.36 9.03
CA LEU A 16 3.59 18.98 9.06
C LEU A 16 2.90 18.16 10.17
N ARG A 17 2.61 18.77 11.33
CA ARG A 17 1.84 18.14 12.40
C ARG A 17 0.42 17.80 11.95
N ILE A 18 -0.23 18.72 11.25
CA ILE A 18 -1.59 18.52 10.72
C ILE A 18 -1.55 17.41 9.64
N LEU A 19 -0.61 17.47 8.72
CA LEU A 19 -0.42 16.45 7.69
C LEU A 19 -0.30 15.06 8.31
N HIS A 20 0.57 14.91 9.29
CA HIS A 20 0.81 13.63 9.96
C HIS A 20 -0.45 13.09 10.66
N GLN A 21 -1.25 13.95 11.29
CA GLN A 21 -2.49 13.54 11.95
C GLN A 21 -3.58 13.06 11.00
N LYS A 22 -3.54 13.49 9.72
CA LYS A 22 -4.52 13.10 8.70
C LYS A 22 -4.11 11.83 7.93
N LEU A 23 -2.83 11.44 7.98
CA LEU A 23 -2.33 10.22 7.32
C LEU A 23 -2.68 8.97 8.14
N ASN A 24 -3.55 8.13 7.62
CA ASN A 24 -4.00 6.92 8.29
C ASN A 24 -3.23 5.68 7.83
N PHE A 25 -3.22 5.40 6.54
CA PHE A 25 -2.48 4.26 5.96
C PHE A 25 -0.97 4.47 6.07
N ILE A 26 -0.47 5.61 5.61
CA ILE A 26 0.96 5.96 5.63
C ILE A 26 1.49 5.97 7.07
N GLY A 27 0.68 6.38 8.05
CA GLY A 27 1.04 6.33 9.46
C GLY A 27 1.34 4.92 9.99
N ASN A 28 0.83 3.88 9.34
CA ASN A 28 0.89 2.50 9.78
C ASN A 28 1.85 1.59 8.98
N VAL A 29 2.41 2.06 7.87
CA VAL A 29 3.41 1.34 7.04
C VAL A 29 4.83 1.67 7.47
N ASP A 30 5.83 1.02 6.86
CA ASP A 30 7.23 1.36 7.09
C ASP A 30 7.55 2.69 6.42
N ARG A 31 7.92 3.67 7.24
CA ARG A 31 8.32 5.01 6.79
C ARG A 31 9.83 5.13 6.86
N GLN A 32 10.44 5.40 5.74
CA GLN A 32 11.87 5.60 5.63
C GLN A 32 12.16 7.04 5.18
N TYR A 33 13.13 7.64 5.83
CA TYR A 33 13.65 8.95 5.48
C TYR A 33 15.13 8.82 5.14
N ASP A 34 15.52 9.27 3.95
CA ASP A 34 16.90 9.24 3.54
C ASP A 34 17.57 10.62 3.74
N SER A 35 18.40 10.70 4.77
CA SER A 35 19.15 11.91 5.11
C SER A 35 20.31 12.21 4.14
N GLN A 36 20.67 11.28 3.26
CA GLN A 36 21.76 11.52 2.29
C GLN A 36 21.44 12.68 1.34
N PHE A 37 20.16 12.94 1.12
CA PHE A 37 19.71 14.07 0.31
C PHE A 37 19.59 15.39 1.08
N ALA A 38 19.86 15.41 2.39
CA ALA A 38 19.70 16.61 3.22
C ALA A 38 20.61 17.76 2.79
N VAL A 39 21.80 17.47 2.24
CA VAL A 39 22.81 18.47 1.84
C VAL A 39 22.58 18.98 0.41
N GLU A 40 22.32 18.09 -0.53
CA GLU A 40 22.21 18.43 -1.96
C GLU A 40 20.75 18.57 -2.43
N GLY A 41 19.80 18.03 -1.67
CA GLY A 41 18.38 17.89 -2.04
C GLY A 41 18.14 16.73 -3.00
N ALA A 42 17.04 16.03 -2.80
CA ALA A 42 16.59 14.99 -3.71
C ALA A 42 16.03 15.59 -5.00
N LYS A 43 16.21 14.86 -6.09
CA LYS A 43 15.55 15.13 -7.37
C LYS A 43 14.46 14.11 -7.62
N ILE A 44 13.45 14.48 -8.38
CA ILE A 44 12.47 13.51 -8.89
C ILE A 44 13.23 12.42 -9.65
N GLY A 45 12.96 11.14 -9.31
CA GLY A 45 13.66 9.98 -9.87
C GLY A 45 14.82 9.46 -9.02
N SER A 46 15.16 10.10 -7.89
CA SER A 46 16.12 9.56 -6.92
C SER A 46 15.66 8.20 -6.40
N GLN A 47 16.60 7.28 -6.18
CA GLN A 47 16.31 5.89 -5.85
C GLN A 47 16.88 5.49 -4.50
N LEU A 48 16.08 4.80 -3.71
CA LEU A 48 16.49 4.14 -2.47
C LEU A 48 16.40 2.62 -2.64
N LYS A 49 17.48 1.90 -2.34
CA LYS A 49 17.51 0.44 -2.36
C LYS A 49 17.26 -0.11 -0.97
N VAL A 50 16.22 -0.92 -0.83
CA VAL A 50 15.89 -1.65 0.40
C VAL A 50 16.27 -3.11 0.21
N ARG A 51 17.14 -3.65 1.08
CA ARG A 51 17.53 -5.06 1.04
C ARG A 51 16.43 -5.92 1.65
N LEU A 52 16.11 -7.01 0.98
CA LEU A 52 15.15 -8.00 1.47
C LEU A 52 15.88 -9.11 2.25
N PRO A 53 15.19 -9.79 3.19
CA PRO A 53 15.76 -10.94 3.89
C PRO A 53 16.21 -12.05 2.92
N ASN A 54 17.32 -12.68 3.24
CA ASN A 54 17.83 -13.82 2.47
C ASN A 54 17.07 -15.09 2.82
N GLU A 55 16.93 -15.98 1.85
CA GLU A 55 16.29 -17.28 1.99
C GLU A 55 17.32 -18.39 1.75
N TYR A 56 17.20 -19.50 2.50
CA TYR A 56 18.12 -20.64 2.47
C TYR A 56 17.35 -21.96 2.38
N THR A 57 18.01 -23.01 1.94
CA THR A 57 17.48 -24.38 1.94
C THR A 57 18.18 -25.22 3.00
N VAL A 58 17.47 -26.20 3.58
CA VAL A 58 18.03 -27.15 4.54
C VAL A 58 18.59 -28.35 3.78
N ARG A 59 19.84 -28.73 4.07
CA ARG A 59 20.41 -29.99 3.58
C ARG A 59 20.01 -31.17 4.46
N THR A 60 19.87 -32.33 3.88
CA THR A 60 19.70 -33.59 4.60
C THR A 60 20.96 -34.45 4.47
N GLY A 61 21.44 -35.01 5.59
CA GLY A 61 22.60 -35.89 5.62
C GLY A 61 23.90 -35.22 6.12
N LYS A 62 25.01 -35.97 6.08
CA LYS A 62 26.29 -35.58 6.70
C LYS A 62 27.17 -34.70 5.79
N THR A 63 26.97 -34.75 4.48
CA THR A 63 27.81 -34.03 3.52
C THR A 63 27.43 -32.55 3.50
N ILE A 64 28.40 -31.66 3.57
CA ILE A 64 28.20 -30.22 3.44
C ILE A 64 27.70 -29.90 2.02
N ALA A 65 26.62 -29.09 1.95
CA ALA A 65 26.18 -28.46 0.71
C ALA A 65 26.24 -26.95 0.96
N VAL A 66 27.27 -26.30 0.42
CA VAL A 66 27.46 -24.85 0.55
C VAL A 66 26.45 -24.16 -0.36
N GLN A 67 25.78 -23.12 0.17
CA GLN A 67 24.86 -22.28 -0.58
C GLN A 67 25.43 -20.86 -0.67
N ASP A 68 25.34 -20.28 -1.85
CA ASP A 68 25.68 -18.87 -2.03
C ASP A 68 24.59 -17.99 -1.44
N THR A 69 25.00 -16.92 -0.77
CA THR A 69 24.08 -15.89 -0.27
C THR A 69 23.73 -14.94 -1.41
N THR A 70 22.49 -15.01 -1.88
CA THR A 70 21.99 -14.08 -2.91
C THR A 70 21.16 -12.99 -2.24
N GLU A 71 21.75 -11.81 -2.12
CA GLU A 71 21.04 -10.64 -1.62
C GLU A 71 20.10 -10.08 -2.70
N THR A 72 18.83 -9.93 -2.37
CA THR A 72 17.89 -9.19 -3.19
C THR A 72 17.58 -7.85 -2.59
N SER A 73 17.30 -6.90 -3.45
CA SER A 73 16.87 -5.56 -3.05
C SER A 73 15.72 -5.10 -3.93
N GLU A 74 14.79 -4.40 -3.31
CA GLU A 74 13.77 -3.64 -4.01
C GLU A 74 14.19 -2.18 -4.08
N THR A 75 13.91 -1.54 -5.21
CA THR A 75 14.24 -0.14 -5.43
C THR A 75 12.97 0.70 -5.33
N ILE A 76 12.97 1.66 -4.40
CA ILE A 76 11.92 2.66 -4.27
C ILE A 76 12.39 3.90 -5.01
N THR A 77 11.59 4.36 -5.96
CA THR A 77 11.89 5.58 -6.71
C THR A 77 11.01 6.72 -6.17
N MET A 78 11.64 7.82 -5.80
CA MET A 78 10.95 9.05 -5.42
C MET A 78 10.52 9.80 -6.68
N ALA A 79 9.37 9.39 -7.23
CA ALA A 79 8.91 9.86 -8.54
C ALA A 79 7.87 10.98 -8.43
N THR A 80 7.24 11.14 -7.27
CA THR A 80 6.07 12.01 -7.13
C THR A 80 6.37 13.19 -6.22
N GLN A 81 6.19 14.38 -6.75
CA GLN A 81 6.15 15.62 -5.98
C GLN A 81 4.72 16.16 -6.04
N LYS A 82 4.09 16.33 -4.89
CA LYS A 82 2.79 17.00 -4.75
C LYS A 82 2.90 18.16 -3.81
N GLY A 83 2.10 19.18 -4.06
CA GLY A 83 2.05 20.36 -3.23
C GLY A 83 0.71 21.07 -3.35
N VAL A 84 0.53 22.06 -2.51
CA VAL A 84 -0.58 23.01 -2.55
C VAL A 84 0.02 24.39 -2.62
N ASP A 85 -0.41 25.16 -3.61
CA ASP A 85 0.00 26.52 -3.81
C ASP A 85 -1.10 27.45 -3.36
N VAL A 86 -0.77 28.44 -2.56
CA VAL A 86 -1.70 29.46 -2.06
C VAL A 86 -1.03 30.83 -2.10
N GLU A 87 -1.86 31.81 -2.08
CA GLU A 87 -1.47 33.19 -1.99
C GLU A 87 -1.87 33.74 -0.65
N PHE A 88 -0.94 34.39 0.04
CA PHE A 88 -1.20 35.06 1.30
C PHE A 88 -1.15 36.56 1.12
N SER A 89 -2.18 37.25 1.59
CA SER A 89 -2.13 38.69 1.69
C SER A 89 -1.36 39.14 2.94
N SER A 90 -0.86 40.38 2.94
CA SER A 90 -0.22 40.98 4.10
C SER A 90 -1.13 40.99 5.34
N ALA A 91 -2.46 40.98 5.15
CA ALA A 91 -3.44 40.91 6.22
C ALA A 91 -3.49 39.51 6.85
N ASP A 92 -3.37 38.44 6.04
CA ASP A 92 -3.39 37.06 6.53
C ASP A 92 -2.15 36.73 7.36
N LEU A 93 -1.00 37.29 7.00
CA LEU A 93 0.24 37.17 7.76
C LEU A 93 0.22 37.87 9.13
N SER A 94 -0.77 38.73 9.39
CA SER A 94 -0.98 39.40 10.68
C SER A 94 -1.80 38.59 11.68
N LEU A 95 -2.36 37.43 11.28
CA LEU A 95 -3.13 36.54 12.13
C LEU A 95 -2.28 35.87 13.21
N SER A 96 -2.93 35.41 14.29
CA SER A 96 -2.27 34.51 15.24
C SER A 96 -1.95 33.17 14.58
N ILE A 97 -0.92 32.46 15.08
CA ILE A 97 -0.51 31.15 14.53
C ILE A 97 -1.66 30.12 14.63
N ASP A 98 -2.47 30.19 15.67
CA ASP A 98 -3.60 29.28 15.88
C ASP A 98 -4.72 29.54 14.86
N ASP A 99 -5.07 30.82 14.62
CA ASP A 99 -6.05 31.19 13.61
C ASP A 99 -5.57 30.87 12.21
N PHE A 100 -4.31 31.14 11.91
CA PHE A 100 -3.70 30.80 10.63
C PHE A 100 -3.65 29.29 10.41
N GLY A 101 -3.26 28.52 11.44
CA GLY A 101 -3.26 27.07 11.42
C GLY A 101 -4.62 26.48 11.12
N THR A 102 -5.66 26.91 11.83
CA THR A 102 -7.01 26.36 11.71
C THR A 102 -7.72 26.78 10.43
N ARG A 103 -7.56 28.04 10.01
CA ARG A 103 -8.33 28.60 8.89
C ARG A 103 -7.70 28.36 7.53
N ILE A 104 -6.38 28.26 7.45
CA ILE A 104 -5.63 28.18 6.20
C ILE A 104 -4.87 26.86 6.09
N LEU A 105 -4.01 26.52 7.06
CA LEU A 105 -3.15 25.34 6.94
C LEU A 105 -3.94 24.04 7.04
N GLU A 106 -4.91 23.93 7.93
CA GLU A 106 -5.62 22.66 8.13
C GLU A 106 -6.38 22.20 6.87
N PRO A 107 -7.19 23.03 6.17
CA PRO A 107 -7.81 22.63 4.93
C PRO A 107 -6.81 22.22 3.84
N MET A 108 -5.71 22.97 3.70
CA MET A 108 -4.66 22.67 2.72
C MET A 108 -4.00 21.33 3.00
N MET A 109 -3.65 21.09 4.26
CA MET A 109 -2.99 19.84 4.66
C MET A 109 -3.92 18.64 4.57
N CYS A 110 -5.23 18.82 4.82
CA CYS A 110 -6.22 17.76 4.59
C CYS A 110 -6.26 17.32 3.12
N VAL A 111 -6.28 18.26 2.18
CA VAL A 111 -6.31 17.95 0.75
C VAL A 111 -4.99 17.29 0.31
N LEU A 112 -3.86 17.81 0.76
CA LEU A 112 -2.55 17.24 0.45
C LEU A 112 -2.41 15.82 1.01
N ALA A 113 -2.78 15.60 2.27
CA ALA A 113 -2.77 14.31 2.92
C ALA A 113 -3.64 13.29 2.18
N ALA A 114 -4.88 13.65 1.83
CA ALA A 114 -5.79 12.79 1.10
C ALA A 114 -5.22 12.34 -0.25
N ASN A 115 -4.58 13.27 -0.98
CA ASN A 115 -3.95 12.96 -2.26
C ASN A 115 -2.72 12.04 -2.12
N ILE A 116 -1.86 12.28 -1.11
CA ILE A 116 -0.68 11.45 -0.86
C ILE A 116 -1.11 10.04 -0.42
N GLU A 117 -2.11 9.95 0.45
CA GLU A 117 -2.62 8.68 0.95
C GLU A 117 -3.33 7.87 -0.15
N SER A 118 -4.11 8.51 -1.01
CA SER A 118 -4.74 7.87 -2.18
C SER A 118 -3.69 7.27 -3.13
N ASP A 119 -2.59 7.98 -3.39
CA ASP A 119 -1.51 7.45 -4.20
C ASP A 119 -0.85 6.22 -3.54
N ALA A 120 -0.57 6.30 -2.24
CA ALA A 120 0.03 5.18 -1.50
C ALA A 120 -0.91 3.96 -1.45
N LEU A 121 -2.21 4.17 -1.28
CA LEU A 121 -3.21 3.10 -1.31
C LEU A 121 -3.26 2.37 -2.66
N SER A 122 -2.83 3.00 -3.76
CA SER A 122 -2.75 2.33 -5.07
C SER A 122 -1.87 1.07 -5.06
N MET A 123 -0.99 0.90 -4.05
CA MET A 123 -0.20 -0.33 -3.84
C MET A 123 -1.07 -1.57 -3.58
N TYR A 124 -2.36 -1.42 -3.30
CA TYR A 124 -3.27 -2.57 -3.19
C TYR A 124 -3.24 -3.43 -4.46
N ASN A 125 -2.98 -2.82 -5.62
CA ASN A 125 -2.89 -3.55 -6.90
C ASN A 125 -1.75 -4.56 -6.96
N ASP A 126 -0.74 -4.44 -6.10
CA ASP A 126 0.40 -5.35 -6.06
C ASP A 126 0.17 -6.55 -5.12
N VAL A 127 -0.90 -6.49 -4.31
CA VAL A 127 -1.22 -7.54 -3.33
C VAL A 127 -1.96 -8.67 -3.99
N TYR A 128 -1.37 -9.86 -4.01
CA TYR A 128 -1.96 -11.05 -4.64
C TYR A 128 -2.84 -11.90 -3.71
N ASN A 129 -2.69 -11.77 -2.39
CA ASN A 129 -3.58 -12.47 -1.45
C ASN A 129 -4.91 -11.74 -1.38
N GLN A 130 -6.00 -12.42 -1.73
CA GLN A 130 -7.35 -11.86 -1.65
C GLN A 130 -8.30 -12.84 -1.00
N VAL A 131 -9.15 -12.31 -0.12
CA VAL A 131 -10.38 -12.98 0.34
C VAL A 131 -11.53 -12.37 -0.44
N ASN A 132 -12.19 -13.17 -1.26
CA ASN A 132 -13.32 -12.71 -2.06
C ASN A 132 -14.60 -12.88 -1.26
N ASN A 133 -15.30 -11.78 -1.03
CA ASN A 133 -16.59 -11.71 -0.35
C ASN A 133 -17.58 -10.81 -1.11
N VAL A 134 -17.31 -10.57 -2.38
CA VAL A 134 -18.16 -9.75 -3.26
C VAL A 134 -19.57 -10.35 -3.31
N GLY A 135 -20.59 -9.51 -3.17
CA GLY A 135 -22.01 -9.92 -3.14
C GLY A 135 -22.50 -10.35 -1.74
N SER A 136 -21.71 -10.21 -0.70
CA SER A 136 -22.10 -10.55 0.67
C SER A 136 -21.54 -9.53 1.66
N SER A 137 -22.25 -9.29 2.76
CA SER A 137 -21.77 -8.47 3.84
C SER A 137 -20.52 -9.06 4.49
N ALA A 138 -19.59 -8.21 4.89
CA ALA A 138 -18.37 -8.65 5.54
C ALA A 138 -18.69 -9.32 6.89
N THR A 139 -18.02 -10.42 7.17
CA THR A 139 -18.16 -11.15 8.42
C THR A 139 -16.85 -11.22 9.18
N PHE A 140 -16.91 -11.50 10.47
CA PHE A 140 -15.68 -11.73 11.25
C PHE A 140 -14.85 -12.90 10.71
N ASN A 141 -15.52 -13.92 10.14
CA ASN A 141 -14.85 -15.01 9.47
C ASN A 141 -14.05 -14.55 8.24
N THR A 142 -14.57 -13.61 7.45
CA THR A 142 -13.86 -13.00 6.30
C THR A 142 -12.52 -12.41 6.75
N ILE A 143 -12.53 -11.66 7.84
CA ILE A 143 -11.31 -11.05 8.43
C ILE A 143 -10.34 -12.13 8.92
N LEU A 144 -10.84 -13.16 9.59
CA LEU A 144 -10.01 -14.29 10.08
C LEU A 144 -9.38 -15.10 8.93
N GLN A 145 -10.07 -15.23 7.78
CA GLN A 145 -9.50 -15.86 6.59
C GLN A 145 -8.35 -15.01 6.01
N GLY A 146 -8.47 -13.68 6.01
CA GLY A 146 -7.36 -12.81 5.66
C GLY A 146 -6.17 -12.95 6.61
N ARG A 147 -6.44 -12.96 7.93
CA ARG A 147 -5.40 -13.22 8.94
C ARG A 147 -4.71 -14.57 8.71
N LYS A 148 -5.47 -15.62 8.40
CA LYS A 148 -4.92 -16.94 8.08
C LYS A 148 -3.90 -16.83 6.94
N LYS A 149 -4.24 -16.14 5.83
CA LYS A 149 -3.31 -15.95 4.70
C LYS A 149 -2.02 -15.24 5.11
N LEU A 150 -2.11 -14.24 5.98
CA LEU A 150 -0.93 -13.51 6.47
C LEU A 150 -0.05 -14.40 7.37
N VAL A 151 -0.63 -15.11 8.32
CA VAL A 151 0.10 -16.02 9.22
C VAL A 151 0.73 -17.17 8.43
N ASP A 152 0.03 -17.73 7.47
CA ASP A 152 0.54 -18.76 6.56
C ASP A 152 1.74 -18.27 5.73
N ASN A 153 1.87 -16.96 5.49
CA ASN A 153 3.00 -16.32 4.83
C ASN A 153 4.04 -15.76 5.83
N LEU A 154 4.01 -16.24 7.07
CA LEU A 154 4.93 -15.86 8.14
C LEU A 154 4.87 -14.37 8.54
N ALA A 155 3.75 -13.71 8.33
CA ALA A 155 3.47 -12.47 9.02
C ALA A 155 3.30 -12.76 10.52
N GLY A 156 3.75 -11.87 11.37
CA GLY A 156 3.54 -12.00 12.81
C GLY A 156 2.05 -12.20 13.14
N SER A 157 1.77 -12.94 14.22
CA SER A 157 0.38 -13.19 14.65
C SER A 157 -0.27 -11.99 15.36
N THR A 158 0.50 -10.98 15.70
CA THR A 158 0.08 -9.78 16.46
C THR A 158 0.60 -8.51 15.78
N GLY A 159 -0.11 -7.40 16.03
CA GLY A 159 0.31 -6.10 15.49
C GLY A 159 0.00 -5.89 14.01
N LEU A 160 -0.78 -6.77 13.42
CA LEU A 160 -1.29 -6.57 12.06
C LEU A 160 -2.21 -5.36 12.02
N LYS A 161 -2.20 -4.65 10.90
CA LYS A 161 -3.05 -3.48 10.65
C LYS A 161 -4.11 -3.85 9.62
N CYS A 162 -5.29 -3.25 9.74
CA CYS A 162 -6.34 -3.41 8.75
C CYS A 162 -7.02 -2.06 8.50
N ASN A 163 -6.90 -1.55 7.30
CA ASN A 163 -7.66 -0.39 6.85
C ASN A 163 -8.93 -0.89 6.18
N LEU A 164 -10.06 -0.52 6.77
CA LEU A 164 -11.39 -0.85 6.27
C LEU A 164 -11.96 0.31 5.47
N ASP A 165 -12.69 -0.01 4.42
CA ASP A 165 -13.63 0.92 3.81
C ASP A 165 -14.83 1.15 4.74
N THR A 166 -15.58 2.19 4.51
CA THR A 166 -16.69 2.60 5.39
C THR A 166 -17.81 1.57 5.46
N GLN A 167 -18.15 0.91 4.33
CA GLN A 167 -19.19 -0.11 4.31
C GLN A 167 -18.77 -1.37 5.07
N THR A 168 -17.54 -1.85 4.85
CA THR A 168 -16.99 -2.99 5.59
C THR A 168 -16.92 -2.69 7.09
N ASN A 169 -16.62 -1.45 7.50
CA ASN A 169 -16.63 -1.07 8.91
C ASN A 169 -18.04 -1.20 9.51
N VAL A 170 -19.09 -0.71 8.82
CA VAL A 170 -20.48 -0.86 9.24
C VAL A 170 -20.87 -2.33 9.41
N ASP A 171 -20.56 -3.17 8.44
CA ASP A 171 -20.84 -4.61 8.49
C ASP A 171 -20.15 -5.27 9.68
N MET A 172 -18.87 -4.93 9.93
CA MET A 172 -18.11 -5.49 11.04
C MET A 172 -18.63 -5.04 12.41
N VAL A 173 -19.04 -3.78 12.55
CA VAL A 173 -19.65 -3.29 13.80
C VAL A 173 -20.95 -4.05 14.07
N ASP A 174 -21.78 -4.27 13.05
CA ASP A 174 -23.02 -5.05 13.18
C ASP A 174 -22.80 -6.50 13.60
N VAL A 175 -21.82 -7.16 12.98
CA VAL A 175 -21.47 -8.56 13.32
C VAL A 175 -20.88 -8.67 14.72
N LEU A 176 -20.10 -7.71 15.18
CA LEU A 176 -19.39 -7.77 16.46
C LEU A 176 -20.23 -7.32 17.66
N LYS A 177 -21.37 -6.67 17.44
CA LYS A 177 -22.22 -6.11 18.50
C LYS A 177 -22.61 -7.06 19.64
N GLY A 178 -22.56 -8.37 19.43
CA GLY A 178 -22.93 -9.39 20.41
C GLY A 178 -21.81 -10.32 20.86
N LEU A 179 -20.57 -10.19 20.35
CA LEU A 179 -19.54 -11.20 20.51
C LEU A 179 -18.52 -10.92 21.61
N PHE A 180 -18.35 -9.67 22.05
CA PHE A 180 -17.29 -9.30 22.98
C PHE A 180 -17.84 -8.68 24.28
N ASN A 181 -17.46 -9.31 25.41
CA ASN A 181 -17.85 -8.88 26.75
C ASN A 181 -16.87 -7.86 27.40
N ASN A 182 -15.98 -7.22 26.63
CA ASN A 182 -15.11 -6.20 27.21
C ASN A 182 -15.86 -4.85 27.26
N PRO A 183 -16.25 -4.35 28.44
CA PRO A 183 -17.11 -3.16 28.57
C PRO A 183 -16.48 -1.89 27.97
N THR A 184 -15.16 -1.77 27.98
CA THR A 184 -14.46 -0.60 27.42
C THR A 184 -14.50 -0.58 25.89
N ASN A 185 -14.30 -1.73 25.25
CA ASN A 185 -14.33 -1.84 23.79
C ASN A 185 -15.76 -1.72 23.26
N ILE A 186 -16.73 -2.33 23.95
CA ILE A 186 -18.16 -2.21 23.60
C ILE A 186 -18.63 -0.77 23.70
N SER A 187 -18.22 -0.02 24.74
CA SER A 187 -18.59 1.38 24.88
C SER A 187 -18.06 2.24 23.72
N LYS A 188 -16.80 2.08 23.34
CA LYS A 188 -16.19 2.81 22.21
C LYS A 188 -16.81 2.40 20.87
N GLN A 189 -17.07 1.11 20.67
CA GLN A 189 -17.71 0.61 19.46
C GLN A 189 -19.14 1.17 19.32
N TYR A 190 -19.89 1.22 20.42
CA TYR A 190 -21.25 1.76 20.44
C TYR A 190 -21.30 3.27 20.25
N LEU A 191 -20.35 4.02 20.85
CA LEU A 191 -20.34 5.48 20.78
C LEU A 191 -19.69 6.01 19.51
N ASP A 192 -18.57 5.42 19.08
CA ASP A 192 -17.69 5.98 18.06
C ASP A 192 -17.59 5.11 16.80
N GLY A 193 -18.21 3.90 16.78
CA GLY A 193 -18.08 2.94 15.69
C GLY A 193 -16.66 2.34 15.54
N MET A 194 -15.80 2.52 16.53
CA MET A 194 -14.41 2.05 16.47
C MET A 194 -14.31 0.59 16.86
N LEU A 195 -13.76 -0.24 15.96
CA LEU A 195 -13.52 -1.67 16.21
C LEU A 195 -12.35 -1.94 17.17
N GLY A 196 -11.37 -1.03 17.24
CA GLY A 196 -10.18 -1.17 18.05
C GLY A 196 -9.29 -2.33 17.61
N GLN A 197 -8.84 -3.18 18.55
CA GLN A 197 -8.03 -4.36 18.28
C GLN A 197 -8.85 -5.62 18.48
N THR A 198 -8.99 -6.40 17.41
CA THR A 198 -9.74 -7.68 17.46
C THR A 198 -9.21 -8.63 16.41
N GLY A 199 -9.30 -9.96 16.62
CA GLY A 199 -8.85 -10.97 15.67
C GLY A 199 -7.37 -10.88 15.29
N GLY A 200 -6.52 -10.15 16.06
CA GLY A 200 -5.11 -9.95 15.77
C GLY A 200 -4.80 -8.75 14.89
N PHE A 201 -5.83 -8.00 14.45
CA PHE A 201 -5.70 -6.75 13.71
C PHE A 201 -6.00 -5.53 14.58
N ASN A 202 -5.30 -4.44 14.30
CA ASN A 202 -5.70 -3.08 14.68
C ASN A 202 -6.46 -2.50 13.50
N PHE A 203 -7.73 -2.15 13.71
CA PHE A 203 -8.61 -1.65 12.66
C PHE A 203 -8.57 -0.12 12.58
N PHE A 204 -8.58 0.36 11.36
CA PHE A 204 -8.66 1.77 11.02
C PHE A 204 -9.68 1.94 9.90
N GLU A 205 -10.63 2.83 10.09
CA GLU A 205 -11.57 3.24 9.03
C GLU A 205 -10.90 4.29 8.15
N ASN A 206 -11.01 4.13 6.84
CA ASN A 206 -10.43 5.06 5.88
C ASN A 206 -11.37 5.26 4.70
N THR A 207 -11.82 6.50 4.52
CA THR A 207 -12.72 6.90 3.42
C THR A 207 -12.03 6.94 2.06
N LEU A 208 -10.70 6.83 2.02
CA LEU A 208 -9.90 6.84 0.79
C LEU A 208 -9.61 5.44 0.26
N MET A 209 -10.17 4.39 0.88
CA MET A 209 -9.98 3.03 0.41
C MET A 209 -10.41 2.89 -1.05
N PRO A 210 -9.59 2.22 -1.88
CA PRO A 210 -9.83 2.16 -3.31
C PRO A 210 -11.00 1.22 -3.64
N ARG A 211 -11.67 1.53 -4.75
CA ARG A 211 -12.60 0.65 -5.40
C ARG A 211 -11.92 0.00 -6.59
N HIS A 212 -12.12 -1.30 -6.78
CA HIS A 212 -11.53 -2.06 -7.88
C HIS A 212 -12.61 -2.55 -8.82
N THR A 213 -12.38 -2.34 -10.12
CA THR A 213 -13.22 -2.90 -11.19
C THR A 213 -12.47 -4.06 -11.82
N THR A 214 -13.03 -5.25 -11.80
CA THR A 214 -12.43 -6.44 -12.42
C THR A 214 -12.54 -6.38 -13.95
N GLY A 215 -11.60 -7.03 -14.63
CA GLY A 215 -11.64 -7.18 -16.08
C GLY A 215 -12.86 -7.96 -16.58
N SER A 216 -13.12 -7.91 -17.87
CA SER A 216 -14.29 -8.53 -18.51
C SER A 216 -14.18 -10.05 -18.66
N ASP A 217 -13.02 -10.68 -18.35
CA ASP A 217 -12.92 -12.13 -18.22
C ASP A 217 -13.90 -12.62 -17.14
N ASP A 218 -14.65 -13.71 -17.41
CA ASP A 218 -15.71 -14.17 -16.50
C ASP A 218 -15.21 -15.06 -15.36
N GLY A 219 -13.90 -15.36 -15.35
CA GLY A 219 -13.26 -16.16 -14.31
C GLY A 219 -13.51 -17.66 -14.42
N THR A 220 -14.13 -18.14 -15.49
CA THR A 220 -14.47 -19.57 -15.68
C THR A 220 -13.34 -20.39 -16.30
N GLY A 221 -12.11 -19.84 -16.44
CA GLY A 221 -10.95 -20.53 -16.97
C GLY A 221 -10.85 -20.50 -18.49
N ASP A 222 -11.35 -19.42 -19.10
CA ASP A 222 -11.26 -19.22 -20.55
C ASP A 222 -9.82 -19.12 -21.03
N TYR A 223 -8.96 -18.48 -20.25
CA TYR A 223 -7.52 -18.43 -20.53
C TYR A 223 -6.83 -19.70 -20.09
N LEU A 224 -6.02 -20.24 -20.98
CA LEU A 224 -5.15 -21.39 -20.72
C LEU A 224 -3.68 -20.96 -20.85
N THR A 225 -2.82 -21.60 -20.09
CA THR A 225 -1.37 -21.47 -20.28
C THR A 225 -0.96 -22.17 -21.59
N ASN A 226 -0.10 -21.55 -22.38
CA ASN A 226 0.32 -22.07 -23.68
C ASN A 226 1.85 -22.08 -23.80
N ASP A 227 2.47 -23.16 -23.35
CA ASP A 227 3.89 -23.44 -23.56
C ASP A 227 4.14 -24.94 -23.46
N ALA A 228 4.98 -25.49 -24.33
CA ALA A 228 5.35 -26.90 -24.34
C ALA A 228 6.03 -27.36 -23.03
N THR A 229 6.63 -26.42 -22.28
CA THR A 229 7.26 -26.65 -20.98
C THR A 229 6.49 -25.94 -19.86
N ALA A 230 6.62 -26.46 -18.64
CA ALA A 230 6.02 -25.78 -17.48
C ALA A 230 6.62 -24.40 -17.30
N GLN A 231 5.77 -23.37 -17.34
CA GLN A 231 6.18 -21.98 -17.30
C GLN A 231 6.58 -21.54 -15.89
N THR A 232 7.63 -20.74 -15.81
CA THR A 232 8.15 -20.13 -14.58
C THR A 232 8.45 -18.64 -14.82
N GLY A 233 8.66 -17.87 -13.75
CA GLY A 233 8.95 -16.45 -13.86
C GLY A 233 7.71 -15.56 -13.71
N SER A 234 7.81 -14.32 -14.16
CA SER A 234 6.81 -13.27 -13.97
C SER A 234 5.95 -12.97 -15.19
N THR A 235 6.15 -13.71 -16.28
CA THR A 235 5.38 -13.57 -17.52
C THR A 235 4.89 -14.96 -17.93
N LEU A 236 3.61 -15.07 -18.22
CA LEU A 236 2.96 -16.27 -18.73
C LEU A 236 2.58 -16.05 -20.18
N THR A 237 2.81 -17.08 -21.01
CA THR A 237 2.20 -17.20 -22.33
C THR A 237 0.83 -17.87 -22.16
N ILE A 238 -0.20 -17.26 -22.67
CA ILE A 238 -1.61 -17.69 -22.53
C ILE A 238 -2.29 -17.67 -23.87
N ASP A 239 -3.40 -18.41 -24.00
CA ASP A 239 -4.26 -18.40 -25.19
C ASP A 239 -5.74 -18.64 -24.83
N THR A 240 -6.56 -18.80 -25.81
CA THR A 240 -8.00 -19.14 -25.81
C THR A 240 -8.95 -18.15 -25.16
N GLY A 241 -8.50 -17.32 -24.23
CA GLY A 241 -9.37 -16.37 -23.55
C GLY A 241 -9.83 -15.19 -24.43
N ALA A 242 -11.00 -14.66 -24.14
CA ALA A 242 -11.61 -13.55 -24.88
C ALA A 242 -11.75 -12.26 -24.06
N GLY A 243 -11.83 -12.35 -22.76
CA GLY A 243 -12.00 -11.22 -21.85
C GLY A 243 -10.72 -10.42 -21.60
N THR A 244 -10.85 -9.28 -20.93
CA THR A 244 -9.73 -8.50 -20.45
C THR A 244 -9.38 -8.87 -19.03
N LEU A 245 -8.09 -8.82 -18.68
CA LEU A 245 -7.59 -8.90 -17.31
C LEU A 245 -6.97 -7.55 -16.95
N LEU A 246 -7.46 -6.90 -15.91
CA LEU A 246 -6.99 -5.59 -15.49
C LEU A 246 -5.91 -5.70 -14.42
N LYS A 247 -5.06 -4.67 -14.36
CA LYS A 247 -4.07 -4.56 -13.29
C LYS A 247 -4.77 -4.62 -11.93
N GLY A 248 -4.32 -5.52 -11.07
CA GLY A 248 -4.94 -5.76 -9.78
C GLY A 248 -5.92 -6.92 -9.74
N ASP A 249 -6.32 -7.51 -10.89
CA ASP A 249 -7.10 -8.73 -10.91
C ASP A 249 -6.33 -9.90 -10.30
N ILE A 250 -7.02 -10.72 -9.54
CA ILE A 250 -6.47 -11.91 -8.92
C ILE A 250 -6.95 -13.14 -9.65
N PHE A 251 -6.06 -14.09 -9.84
CA PHE A 251 -6.37 -15.39 -10.43
C PHE A 251 -5.53 -16.51 -9.81
N THR A 252 -5.94 -17.73 -10.10
CA THR A 252 -5.22 -18.96 -9.74
C THR A 252 -4.98 -19.78 -11.01
N ILE A 253 -3.96 -20.63 -10.99
CA ILE A 253 -3.64 -21.54 -12.11
C ILE A 253 -3.84 -22.97 -11.62
N ALA A 254 -4.56 -23.76 -12.39
CA ALA A 254 -4.82 -25.16 -12.07
C ALA A 254 -3.50 -25.94 -11.91
N GLY A 255 -3.34 -26.69 -10.83
CA GLY A 255 -2.17 -27.50 -10.54
C GLY A 255 -0.95 -26.73 -9.99
N VAL A 256 -1.05 -25.44 -9.79
CA VAL A 256 0.02 -24.62 -9.20
C VAL A 256 -0.33 -24.33 -7.73
N ASN A 257 0.11 -25.20 -6.84
CA ASN A 257 -0.15 -25.05 -5.42
C ASN A 257 0.93 -24.20 -4.74
N ARG A 258 0.51 -23.48 -3.71
CA ARG A 258 1.40 -22.76 -2.81
C ARG A 258 2.19 -23.73 -1.94
N VAL A 259 3.45 -23.45 -1.70
CA VAL A 259 4.27 -24.18 -0.72
C VAL A 259 4.45 -23.34 0.54
N HIS A 260 4.72 -24.02 1.67
CA HIS A 260 5.09 -23.34 2.91
C HIS A 260 6.44 -22.60 2.72
N PRO A 261 6.56 -21.32 3.12
CA PRO A 261 7.73 -20.51 2.79
C PRO A 261 9.07 -21.06 3.28
N GLU A 262 9.11 -21.72 4.44
CA GLU A 262 10.35 -22.29 5.02
C GLU A 262 10.56 -23.77 4.66
N THR A 263 9.52 -24.61 4.82
CA THR A 263 9.63 -26.05 4.66
C THR A 263 9.52 -26.52 3.22
N LYS A 264 9.01 -25.65 2.33
CA LYS A 264 8.75 -25.94 0.90
C LYS A 264 7.78 -27.10 0.66
N VAL A 265 7.03 -27.51 1.68
CA VAL A 265 6.00 -28.55 1.59
C VAL A 265 4.74 -27.96 0.94
N ASP A 266 4.09 -28.76 0.07
CA ASP A 266 2.80 -28.40 -0.54
C ASP A 266 1.73 -28.18 0.52
N THR A 267 1.02 -27.06 0.40
CA THR A 267 -0.10 -26.71 1.29
C THR A 267 -1.43 -27.25 0.80
N GLY A 268 -1.51 -27.83 -0.40
CA GLY A 268 -2.74 -28.27 -1.05
C GLY A 268 -3.67 -27.14 -1.47
N GLN A 269 -3.21 -25.88 -1.43
CA GLN A 269 -3.98 -24.71 -1.82
C GLN A 269 -3.36 -24.05 -3.06
N LEU A 270 -4.18 -23.68 -4.03
CA LEU A 270 -3.71 -22.96 -5.20
C LEU A 270 -3.07 -21.62 -4.82
N GLN A 271 -1.94 -21.31 -5.45
CA GLN A 271 -1.31 -20.01 -5.33
C GLN A 271 -2.16 -18.95 -6.02
N GLN A 272 -2.40 -17.82 -5.36
CA GLN A 272 -3.01 -16.65 -5.97
C GLN A 272 -1.92 -15.78 -6.61
N PHE A 273 -2.23 -15.25 -7.78
CA PHE A 273 -1.40 -14.33 -8.53
C PHE A 273 -2.17 -13.05 -8.83
N VAL A 274 -1.48 -11.93 -8.91
CA VAL A 274 -2.06 -10.66 -9.34
C VAL A 274 -1.54 -10.27 -10.71
N VAL A 275 -2.41 -9.71 -11.53
CA VAL A 275 -2.07 -9.11 -12.83
C VAL A 275 -1.38 -7.78 -12.59
N THR A 276 -0.14 -7.63 -13.08
CA THR A 276 0.64 -6.40 -12.87
C THR A 276 0.44 -5.37 -13.97
N THR A 277 0.03 -5.81 -15.15
CA THR A 277 -0.22 -4.95 -16.31
C THR A 277 -1.53 -5.37 -16.97
N SER A 278 -2.45 -4.44 -17.15
CA SER A 278 -3.73 -4.69 -17.82
C SER A 278 -3.53 -5.23 -19.23
N THR A 279 -4.33 -6.21 -19.62
CA THR A 279 -4.32 -6.80 -20.95
C THR A 279 -5.48 -6.29 -21.80
N GLY A 280 -5.32 -6.34 -23.13
CA GLY A 280 -6.45 -6.28 -24.06
C GLY A 280 -7.24 -7.58 -24.06
N ALA A 281 -8.35 -7.60 -24.80
CA ALA A 281 -9.07 -8.84 -25.08
C ALA A 281 -8.19 -9.80 -25.89
N SER A 282 -8.37 -11.10 -25.69
CA SER A 282 -7.64 -12.17 -26.37
C SER A 282 -6.12 -12.02 -26.21
N ALA A 283 -5.65 -11.76 -25.00
CA ALA A 283 -4.24 -11.60 -24.68
C ALA A 283 -3.49 -12.91 -24.89
N THR A 284 -2.25 -12.80 -25.39
CA THR A 284 -1.33 -13.93 -25.56
C THR A 284 -0.21 -13.95 -24.51
N SER A 285 -0.12 -12.93 -23.69
CA SER A 285 0.88 -12.81 -22.63
C SER A 285 0.30 -12.09 -21.41
N LEU A 286 0.66 -12.53 -20.23
CA LEU A 286 0.20 -11.98 -18.97
C LEU A 286 1.38 -11.77 -18.02
N SER A 287 1.55 -10.54 -17.54
CA SER A 287 2.53 -10.21 -16.50
C SER A 287 1.92 -10.39 -15.12
N ILE A 288 2.61 -11.12 -14.24
CA ILE A 288 2.09 -11.56 -12.95
C ILE A 288 3.02 -11.26 -11.79
N SER A 289 2.46 -11.22 -10.60
CA SER A 289 3.17 -11.21 -9.32
C SER A 289 2.42 -12.12 -8.31
N PRO A 290 3.14 -12.93 -7.47
CA PRO A 290 4.59 -13.15 -7.50
C PRO A 290 5.04 -13.93 -8.74
N SER A 291 6.34 -13.90 -9.02
CA SER A 291 6.91 -14.78 -10.07
C SER A 291 6.77 -16.24 -9.66
N ILE A 292 6.52 -17.13 -10.63
CA ILE A 292 6.45 -18.58 -10.40
C ILE A 292 7.86 -19.12 -10.22
N VAL A 293 8.17 -19.62 -9.04
CA VAL A 293 9.45 -20.25 -8.70
C VAL A 293 9.17 -21.64 -8.13
N ALA A 294 9.45 -22.68 -8.94
CA ALA A 294 9.13 -24.07 -8.59
C ALA A 294 10.27 -24.79 -7.85
N THR A 295 11.46 -24.22 -7.72
CA THR A 295 12.63 -24.87 -7.10
C THR A 295 13.56 -23.87 -6.42
N GLY A 296 14.39 -24.36 -5.49
CA GLY A 296 15.43 -23.55 -4.83
C GLY A 296 14.93 -22.83 -3.57
N ALA A 297 15.81 -21.98 -3.00
CA ALA A 297 15.54 -21.31 -1.73
C ALA A 297 14.28 -20.42 -1.78
N ARG A 298 13.98 -19.84 -2.94
CA ARG A 298 12.82 -18.97 -3.17
C ARG A 298 11.60 -19.67 -3.74
N GLN A 299 11.56 -21.00 -3.67
CA GLN A 299 10.41 -21.75 -4.13
C GLN A 299 9.14 -21.26 -3.42
N ASN A 300 8.13 -20.88 -4.22
CA ASN A 300 6.82 -20.41 -3.73
C ASN A 300 5.66 -21.28 -4.21
N VAL A 301 5.90 -22.14 -5.21
CA VAL A 301 4.91 -23.06 -5.77
C VAL A 301 5.47 -24.47 -5.90
N THR A 302 4.58 -25.47 -5.98
CA THR A 302 4.97 -26.86 -6.16
C THR A 302 5.55 -27.14 -7.54
N ASN A 303 4.91 -26.58 -8.57
CA ASN A 303 5.24 -26.79 -9.97
C ASN A 303 5.11 -25.50 -10.76
N GLY A 304 5.81 -25.40 -11.90
CA GLY A 304 5.51 -24.39 -12.91
C GLY A 304 4.12 -24.61 -13.53
N ALA A 305 3.60 -23.59 -14.18
CA ALA A 305 2.32 -23.68 -14.88
C ALA A 305 2.45 -24.61 -16.09
N ALA A 306 1.79 -25.76 -16.04
CA ALA A 306 1.82 -26.74 -17.13
C ALA A 306 1.03 -26.22 -18.33
N ASN A 307 1.30 -26.79 -19.52
CA ASN A 307 0.55 -26.46 -20.72
C ASN A 307 -0.95 -26.76 -20.56
N ASN A 308 -1.81 -25.92 -21.11
CA ASN A 308 -3.27 -26.00 -21.00
C ASN A 308 -3.80 -26.00 -19.55
N SER A 309 -3.08 -25.42 -18.60
CA SER A 309 -3.60 -25.19 -17.25
C SER A 309 -4.56 -24.00 -17.28
N ALA A 310 -5.76 -24.18 -16.74
CA ALA A 310 -6.76 -23.12 -16.69
C ALA A 310 -6.38 -22.01 -15.71
N LEU A 311 -6.55 -20.76 -16.15
CA LEU A 311 -6.50 -19.59 -15.30
C LEU A 311 -7.92 -19.31 -14.79
N THR A 312 -8.11 -19.28 -13.49
CA THR A 312 -9.40 -18.97 -12.89
C THR A 312 -9.30 -17.65 -12.16
N LYS A 313 -9.97 -16.62 -12.68
CA LYS A 313 -10.03 -15.30 -12.03
C LYS A 313 -10.85 -15.36 -10.76
N VAL A 314 -10.46 -14.62 -9.74
CA VAL A 314 -11.20 -14.47 -8.49
C VAL A 314 -12.13 -13.27 -8.62
N GLY A 315 -13.44 -13.53 -8.57
CA GLY A 315 -14.49 -12.52 -8.80
C GLY A 315 -15.14 -12.62 -10.18
N GLY A 316 -16.26 -11.94 -10.36
CA GLY A 316 -17.02 -11.94 -11.61
C GLY A 316 -16.42 -11.05 -12.69
N ALA A 317 -17.03 -11.04 -13.88
CA ALA A 317 -16.67 -10.16 -14.99
C ALA A 317 -17.18 -8.74 -14.76
N SER A 318 -16.31 -7.74 -14.94
CA SER A 318 -16.67 -6.30 -14.86
C SER A 318 -17.44 -5.94 -13.58
N VAL A 319 -17.00 -6.48 -12.46
CA VAL A 319 -17.61 -6.22 -11.14
C VAL A 319 -16.81 -5.19 -10.39
N ASP A 320 -17.50 -4.15 -9.94
CA ASP A 320 -16.97 -3.17 -9.00
C ASP A 320 -17.11 -3.68 -7.58
N HIS A 321 -16.04 -3.54 -6.79
CA HIS A 321 -16.07 -3.89 -5.38
C HIS A 321 -15.13 -2.99 -4.57
N ASP A 322 -15.47 -2.79 -3.32
CA ASP A 322 -14.64 -2.06 -2.39
C ASP A 322 -13.51 -2.95 -1.86
N VAL A 323 -12.35 -2.36 -1.64
CA VAL A 323 -11.16 -3.10 -1.21
C VAL A 323 -10.73 -2.61 0.17
N SER A 324 -10.82 -3.47 1.17
CA SER A 324 -10.16 -3.27 2.46
C SER A 324 -8.81 -3.98 2.47
N LEU A 325 -7.85 -3.49 3.24
CA LEU A 325 -6.47 -3.95 3.20
C LEU A 325 -5.94 -4.31 4.58
N GLY A 326 -5.63 -5.60 4.79
CA GLY A 326 -4.94 -6.12 5.98
C GLY A 326 -3.46 -6.34 5.69
N TYR A 327 -2.56 -5.90 6.57
CA TYR A 327 -1.11 -5.99 6.31
C TYR A 327 -0.26 -5.97 7.58
N ALA A 328 0.97 -6.47 7.45
CA ALA A 328 2.03 -6.23 8.40
C ALA A 328 2.80 -4.96 8.01
N LYS A 329 3.40 -4.28 8.98
CA LYS A 329 4.13 -3.02 8.76
C LYS A 329 5.13 -3.08 7.61
N ASP A 330 5.86 -4.20 7.51
CA ASP A 330 6.94 -4.40 6.53
C ASP A 330 6.45 -4.79 5.11
N ALA A 331 5.13 -4.84 4.89
CA ALA A 331 4.56 -5.15 3.58
C ALA A 331 4.79 -4.01 2.58
N PHE A 332 4.65 -2.78 3.06
CA PHE A 332 4.71 -1.56 2.26
C PHE A 332 5.75 -0.60 2.83
N ALA A 333 6.39 0.14 1.95
CA ALA A 333 7.26 1.24 2.35
C ALA A 333 6.80 2.55 1.69
N PHE A 334 6.87 3.60 2.50
CA PHE A 334 6.69 4.97 2.08
C PHE A 334 7.96 5.75 2.42
N VAL A 335 8.50 6.46 1.45
CA VAL A 335 9.78 7.17 1.60
C VAL A 335 9.57 8.62 1.21
N THR A 336 10.09 9.53 2.03
CA THR A 336 10.19 10.94 1.65
C THR A 336 11.65 11.37 1.60
N ALA A 337 11.92 12.42 0.84
CA ALA A 337 13.24 12.99 0.74
C ALA A 337 13.18 14.51 0.74
N ASP A 338 14.26 15.10 1.21
CA ASP A 338 14.40 16.54 1.31
C ASP A 338 14.49 17.20 -0.07
N LEU A 339 13.56 18.07 -0.36
CA LEU A 339 13.66 18.95 -1.52
C LEU A 339 14.73 20.02 -1.31
N ARG A 340 15.42 20.37 -2.38
CA ARG A 340 16.42 21.45 -2.35
C ARG A 340 15.78 22.78 -1.95
N MET A 341 16.41 23.47 -1.03
CA MET A 341 16.00 24.83 -0.64
C MET A 341 16.45 25.85 -1.70
N PRO A 342 15.55 26.67 -2.23
CA PRO A 342 15.93 27.77 -3.12
C PRO A 342 16.71 28.83 -2.35
N ARG A 343 17.53 29.58 -3.08
CA ARG A 343 18.28 30.73 -2.52
C ARG A 343 17.72 32.01 -3.14
N GLY A 344 17.62 33.07 -2.33
CA GLY A 344 17.14 34.36 -2.81
C GLY A 344 15.61 34.49 -2.84
N VAL A 345 14.92 33.71 -2.06
CA VAL A 345 13.47 33.82 -1.79
C VAL A 345 13.25 34.46 -0.41
N ASP A 346 12.14 35.12 -0.23
CA ASP A 346 11.79 35.86 0.99
C ASP A 346 11.63 34.92 2.18
N PHE A 347 11.04 33.75 1.94
CA PHE A 347 10.65 32.84 2.99
C PHE A 347 10.83 31.38 2.51
N ALA A 348 11.67 30.64 3.18
CA ALA A 348 11.81 29.21 2.92
C ALA A 348 12.08 28.43 4.20
N ALA A 349 11.36 27.35 4.40
CA ALA A 349 11.59 26.44 5.52
C ALA A 349 11.38 24.98 5.08
N ARG A 350 12.09 24.09 5.74
CA ARG A 350 11.98 22.65 5.58
C ARG A 350 12.02 22.00 6.95
N GLU A 351 11.09 21.11 7.21
CA GLU A 351 11.01 20.35 8.46
C GLU A 351 10.73 18.88 8.16
N VAL A 352 11.18 18.02 9.07
CA VAL A 352 10.98 16.57 9.02
C VAL A 352 10.33 16.12 10.31
N MET A 353 9.24 15.36 10.23
CA MET A 353 8.60 14.74 11.37
C MET A 353 8.17 13.32 11.02
N ASP A 354 8.58 12.36 11.84
CA ASP A 354 8.21 10.94 11.67
C ASP A 354 8.50 10.36 10.29
N GLY A 355 9.60 10.77 9.66
CA GLY A 355 10.01 10.29 8.34
C GLY A 355 9.26 10.94 7.18
N ILE A 356 8.54 12.05 7.41
CA ILE A 356 7.92 12.85 6.35
C ILE A 356 8.63 14.20 6.31
N SER A 357 9.17 14.54 5.14
CA SER A 357 9.82 15.83 4.87
C SER A 357 8.91 16.72 4.06
N MET A 358 8.75 17.96 4.50
CA MET A 358 7.94 18.98 3.83
C MET A 358 8.72 20.28 3.70
N ARG A 359 8.56 20.94 2.56
CA ARG A 359 9.16 22.25 2.28
C ARG A 359 8.07 23.27 2.04
N ILE A 360 8.23 24.46 2.64
CA ILE A 360 7.45 25.66 2.32
C ILE A 360 8.38 26.68 1.69
N VAL A 361 7.95 27.32 0.62
CA VAL A 361 8.64 28.42 -0.05
C VAL A 361 7.63 29.51 -0.36
N SER A 362 7.96 30.74 -0.01
CA SER A 362 7.19 31.93 -0.37
C SER A 362 8.13 32.99 -0.91
N ASP A 363 7.66 33.76 -1.88
CA ASP A 363 8.41 34.87 -2.45
C ASP A 363 7.46 36.04 -2.77
N TYR A 364 7.97 37.24 -2.80
CA TYR A 364 7.17 38.44 -3.08
C TYR A 364 7.08 38.67 -4.59
N ASP A 365 5.87 38.73 -5.13
CA ASP A 365 5.63 39.18 -6.51
C ASP A 365 5.34 40.66 -6.54
N ILE A 366 6.35 41.41 -6.95
CA ILE A 366 6.29 42.86 -7.06
C ILE A 366 5.28 43.36 -8.13
N SER A 367 4.88 42.49 -9.05
CA SER A 367 3.97 42.86 -10.13
C SER A 367 2.52 42.90 -9.65
N ASN A 368 2.17 42.06 -8.67
CA ASN A 368 0.80 41.89 -8.21
C ASN A 368 0.61 42.26 -6.73
N ASP A 369 1.68 42.60 -6.00
CA ASP A 369 1.69 42.88 -4.54
C ASP A 369 1.17 41.67 -3.72
N GLU A 370 1.66 40.49 -4.07
CA GLU A 370 1.19 39.22 -3.55
C GLU A 370 2.36 38.37 -3.03
N PHE A 371 2.06 37.42 -2.10
CA PHE A 371 3.03 36.48 -1.58
C PHE A 371 2.64 35.03 -1.97
N PRO A 372 2.91 34.59 -3.20
CA PRO A 372 2.68 33.21 -3.60
C PRO A 372 3.50 32.27 -2.71
N THR A 373 2.81 31.34 -2.07
CA THR A 373 3.37 30.37 -1.15
C THR A 373 3.10 28.97 -1.65
N ARG A 374 4.15 28.16 -1.67
CA ARG A 374 4.14 26.81 -2.14
C ARG A 374 4.54 25.84 -1.03
N ILE A 375 3.74 24.81 -0.80
CA ILE A 375 4.01 23.72 0.13
C ILE A 375 4.19 22.45 -0.67
N ASP A 376 5.35 21.81 -0.56
CA ASP A 376 5.73 20.64 -1.34
C ASP A 376 6.16 19.46 -0.46
N VAL A 377 5.78 18.25 -0.89
CA VAL A 377 6.30 16.97 -0.40
C VAL A 377 6.81 16.17 -1.60
N LEU A 378 8.04 15.65 -1.52
CA LEU A 378 8.59 14.68 -2.48
C LEU A 378 8.57 13.30 -1.84
N TYR A 379 7.94 12.35 -2.50
CA TYR A 379 7.77 11.01 -1.95
C TYR A 379 7.85 9.91 -3.01
N GLY A 380 8.05 8.70 -2.52
CA GLY A 380 7.94 7.47 -3.26
C GLY A 380 7.30 6.41 -2.38
N TYR A 381 6.64 5.45 -3.01
CA TYR A 381 6.03 4.32 -2.33
C TYR A 381 6.25 3.04 -3.12
N LYS A 382 6.35 1.92 -2.41
CA LYS A 382 6.58 0.62 -3.03
C LYS A 382 6.07 -0.50 -2.13
N THR A 383 5.47 -1.51 -2.73
CA THR A 383 5.20 -2.78 -2.07
C THR A 383 6.50 -3.57 -1.99
N LEU A 384 7.01 -3.79 -0.77
CA LEU A 384 8.25 -4.54 -0.53
C LEU A 384 7.99 -6.03 -0.46
N ARG A 385 6.98 -6.43 0.31
CA ARG A 385 6.66 -7.83 0.58
C ARG A 385 5.15 -8.05 0.47
N ALA A 386 4.66 -8.22 -0.77
CA ALA A 386 3.24 -8.41 -1.07
C ALA A 386 2.62 -9.62 -0.32
N GLN A 387 3.44 -10.64 0.01
CA GLN A 387 3.00 -11.80 0.81
C GLN A 387 2.51 -11.45 2.21
N LEU A 388 2.98 -10.33 2.78
CA LEU A 388 2.60 -9.84 4.10
C LEU A 388 1.38 -8.89 4.08
N ALA A 389 0.68 -8.84 2.96
CA ALA A 389 -0.57 -8.11 2.81
C ALA A 389 -1.67 -9.01 2.26
N THR A 390 -2.91 -8.68 2.56
CA THR A 390 -4.11 -9.35 2.04
C THR A 390 -5.20 -8.33 1.74
N ARG A 391 -5.93 -8.54 0.67
CA ARG A 391 -7.09 -7.73 0.29
C ARG A 391 -8.36 -8.44 0.72
N PHE A 392 -9.34 -7.66 1.15
CA PHE A 392 -10.72 -8.09 1.32
C PHE A 392 -11.55 -7.39 0.25
N ALA A 393 -12.10 -8.17 -0.67
CA ALA A 393 -13.01 -7.66 -1.69
C ALA A 393 -14.42 -7.80 -1.15
N ASN A 394 -15.09 -6.67 -0.90
CA ASN A 394 -16.43 -6.58 -0.33
C ASN A 394 -17.31 -5.71 -1.22
N ASN A 395 -18.62 -5.69 -0.98
CA ASN A 395 -19.56 -4.78 -1.64
C ASN A 395 -19.95 -3.65 -0.71
#